data_d891f86525db1648e3bd51496c658869
#
_entry.id   d891f86525db1648e3bd51496c658869
#
_cell.length_a   1.000
_cell.length_b   1.000
_cell.length_c   1.000
_cell.angle_alpha   90.00
_cell.angle_beta   90.00
_cell.angle_gamma   90.00
#
_symmetry.space_group_name_H-M   'P 1'
#
loop_
_entity.id
_entity.type
_entity.pdbx_description
1 polymer ?
#
loop_
_entity_poly.entity_id
_entity_poly.type
_entity_poly.pdbx_seq_one_letter_code
_entity_poly.pdbx_strand_id
1 'polypeptide(L)'
;MARKTFNPDKEIRDFCDHIMHSHIQVLKKNKKEKTWYWDYPATAAICHDDACLVKRGSFSHYPEKKGWHPVLKSKLEEIAEIGDSLVGNCAEQHAGNIFMNQLNENNLSHLYFSIARRPRTIEEVPYCYYC
;
A
#
# COMPACT_ATOMS: atom_id res chain seq x y z
N MET A 1 -0.42 -22.16 -22.26
CA MET A 1 -1.16 -22.33 -21.00
C MET A 1 -1.60 -20.97 -20.48
N ALA A 2 -2.89 -20.78 -20.23
CA ALA A 2 -3.39 -19.52 -19.70
C ALA A 2 -2.97 -19.33 -18.24
N ARG A 3 -2.59 -18.12 -17.86
CA ARG A 3 -2.33 -17.80 -16.45
C ARG A 3 -3.62 -17.86 -15.65
N LYS A 4 -3.54 -18.38 -14.43
CA LYS A 4 -4.67 -18.33 -13.53
C LYS A 4 -4.86 -16.90 -13.02
N THR A 5 -6.10 -16.43 -13.05
CA THR A 5 -6.46 -15.19 -12.40
C THR A 5 -6.56 -15.42 -10.89
N PHE A 6 -6.42 -14.37 -10.12
CA PHE A 6 -6.60 -14.41 -8.68
C PHE A 6 -7.82 -13.59 -8.27
N ASN A 7 -8.30 -13.82 -7.05
CA ASN A 7 -9.35 -13.01 -6.43
C ASN A 7 -8.68 -11.97 -5.51
N PRO A 8 -8.85 -10.66 -5.80
CA PRO A 8 -8.21 -9.63 -4.98
C PRO A 8 -8.57 -9.67 -3.49
N ASP A 9 -9.82 -10.02 -3.16
CA ASP A 9 -10.22 -10.12 -1.76
C ASP A 9 -9.52 -11.27 -1.04
N LYS A 10 -9.40 -12.42 -1.68
CA LYS A 10 -8.63 -13.53 -1.12
C LYS A 10 -7.16 -13.16 -0.95
N GLU A 11 -6.58 -12.51 -1.93
CA GLU A 11 -5.18 -12.13 -1.89
C GLU A 11 -4.88 -11.13 -0.77
N ILE A 12 -5.76 -10.15 -0.54
CA ILE A 12 -5.54 -9.21 0.55
C ILE A 12 -5.70 -9.90 1.92
N ARG A 13 -6.62 -10.84 2.06
CA ARG A 13 -6.77 -11.61 3.31
C ARG A 13 -5.53 -12.46 3.57
N ASP A 14 -5.02 -13.15 2.55
CA ASP A 14 -3.78 -13.93 2.65
C ASP A 14 -2.58 -13.06 2.99
N PHE A 15 -2.52 -11.86 2.42
CA PHE A 15 -1.45 -10.91 2.70
C PHE A 15 -1.51 -10.40 4.15
N CYS A 16 -2.69 -10.12 4.66
CA CYS A 16 -2.87 -9.74 6.07
C CYS A 16 -2.39 -10.85 7.00
N ASP A 17 -2.74 -12.09 6.68
CA ASP A 17 -2.29 -13.26 7.43
C ASP A 17 -0.76 -13.38 7.40
N HIS A 18 -0.17 -13.19 6.23
CA HIS A 18 1.29 -13.17 6.08
C HIS A 18 1.94 -12.10 6.95
N ILE A 19 1.39 -10.88 6.99
CA ILE A 19 1.91 -9.81 7.83
C ILE A 19 1.94 -10.25 9.29
N MET A 20 0.85 -10.81 9.79
CA MET A 20 0.73 -11.21 11.19
C MET A 20 1.68 -12.36 11.55
N HIS A 21 1.85 -13.34 10.65
CA HIS A 21 2.74 -14.47 10.87
C HIS A 21 4.22 -14.12 10.70
N SER A 22 4.53 -13.13 9.88
CA SER A 22 5.91 -12.70 9.64
C SER A 22 6.40 -11.66 10.63
N HIS A 23 5.56 -11.24 11.56
CA HIS A 23 5.88 -10.21 12.55
C HIS A 23 6.39 -8.91 11.89
N ILE A 24 5.79 -8.54 10.77
CA ILE A 24 6.16 -7.31 10.07
C ILE A 24 5.79 -6.12 10.95
N GLN A 25 6.78 -5.30 11.26
CA GLN A 25 6.61 -4.09 12.05
C GLN A 25 6.90 -2.86 11.19
N VAL A 26 6.18 -1.79 11.45
CA VAL A 26 6.37 -0.52 10.76
C VAL A 26 6.67 0.58 11.74
N LEU A 27 7.38 1.59 11.26
CA LEU A 27 7.72 2.75 12.06
C LEU A 27 6.53 3.71 12.10
N LYS A 28 6.06 4.01 13.31
CA LYS A 28 4.94 4.93 13.54
C LYS A 28 5.34 6.03 14.50
N LYS A 29 4.71 7.18 14.36
CA LYS A 29 4.95 8.30 15.24
C LYS A 29 3.94 8.32 16.38
N ASN A 30 4.45 8.40 17.62
CA ASN A 30 3.62 8.67 18.78
C ASN A 30 3.36 10.19 18.84
N LYS A 31 2.12 10.59 18.59
CA LYS A 31 1.74 12.00 18.50
C LYS A 31 1.88 12.75 19.83
N LYS A 32 1.67 12.07 20.96
CA LYS A 32 1.79 12.68 22.29
C LYS A 32 3.25 12.93 22.67
N GLU A 33 4.11 11.96 22.43
CA GLU A 33 5.52 12.03 22.84
C GLU A 33 6.43 12.54 21.73
N LYS A 34 5.88 12.70 20.50
CA LYS A 34 6.63 13.11 19.30
C LYS A 34 7.81 12.20 18.99
N THR A 35 7.71 10.94 19.41
CA THR A 35 8.73 9.91 19.18
C THR A 35 8.23 8.88 18.16
N TRP A 36 9.17 8.15 17.55
CA TRP A 36 8.87 7.06 16.62
C TRP A 36 8.97 5.73 17.36
N TYR A 37 8.06 4.80 17.05
CA TYR A 37 8.08 3.46 17.62
C TYR A 37 7.67 2.43 16.56
N TRP A 38 7.97 1.15 16.81
CA TRP A 38 7.61 0.05 15.93
C TRP A 38 6.26 -0.54 16.32
N ASP A 39 5.40 -0.77 15.35
CA ASP A 39 4.08 -1.39 15.54
C ASP A 39 3.68 -2.12 14.26
N TYR A 40 2.60 -2.89 14.33
CA TYR A 40 2.07 -3.54 13.14
C TYR A 40 1.42 -2.50 12.21
N PRO A 41 1.41 -2.79 10.89
CA PRO A 41 0.75 -1.89 9.95
C PRO A 41 -0.73 -1.70 10.29
N ALA A 42 -1.21 -0.47 10.14
CA ALA A 42 -2.62 -0.16 10.35
C ALA A 42 -3.50 -0.73 9.24
N THR A 43 -3.00 -0.76 8.01
CA THR A 43 -3.73 -1.25 6.84
C THR A 43 -2.78 -1.98 5.88
N ALA A 44 -3.37 -2.82 5.03
CA ALA A 44 -2.68 -3.48 3.93
C ALA A 44 -3.58 -3.46 2.70
N ALA A 45 -3.00 -3.49 1.52
CA ALA A 45 -3.72 -3.49 0.25
C ALA A 45 -2.90 -4.19 -0.83
N ILE A 46 -3.60 -4.64 -1.86
CA ILE A 46 -3.00 -5.25 -3.05
C ILE A 46 -3.25 -4.31 -4.24
N CYS A 47 -2.20 -4.01 -5.00
CA CYS A 47 -2.31 -3.36 -6.29
C CYS A 47 -2.19 -4.44 -7.39
N HIS A 48 -3.08 -4.41 -8.37
CA HIS A 48 -3.10 -5.42 -9.42
C HIS A 48 -3.49 -4.82 -10.76
N ASP A 49 -3.35 -5.61 -11.82
CA ASP A 49 -3.82 -5.25 -13.16
C ASP A 49 -5.33 -5.55 -13.32
N ASP A 50 -5.90 -5.07 -14.40
CA ASP A 50 -7.33 -5.24 -14.69
C ASP A 50 -7.73 -6.72 -14.78
N ALA A 51 -6.88 -7.54 -15.39
CA ALA A 51 -7.17 -8.97 -15.59
C ALA A 51 -6.86 -9.84 -14.38
N CYS A 52 -6.38 -9.27 -13.27
CA CYS A 52 -6.00 -10.00 -12.06
C CYS A 52 -4.96 -11.11 -12.34
N LEU A 53 -3.95 -10.77 -13.14
CA LEU A 53 -2.86 -11.70 -13.47
C LEU A 53 -1.59 -11.39 -12.70
N VAL A 54 -1.36 -10.11 -12.37
CA VAL A 54 -0.16 -9.64 -11.70
C VAL A 54 -0.55 -8.77 -10.51
N LYS A 55 0.18 -8.91 -9.42
CA LYS A 55 -0.13 -8.16 -8.20
C LYS A 55 1.12 -7.82 -7.41
N ARG A 56 1.00 -6.77 -6.59
CA ARG A 56 1.98 -6.44 -5.54
C ARG A 56 1.23 -5.96 -4.31
N GLY A 57 1.59 -6.51 -3.16
CA GLY A 57 0.99 -6.11 -1.89
C GLY A 57 1.91 -5.19 -1.11
N SER A 58 1.31 -4.33 -0.30
CA SER A 58 2.06 -3.53 0.67
C SER A 58 1.15 -3.12 1.82
N PHE A 59 1.72 -2.38 2.74
CA PHE A 59 1.04 -1.98 3.98
C PHE A 59 1.35 -0.51 4.28
N SER A 60 0.52 0.09 5.13
CA SER A 60 0.72 1.47 5.55
C SER A 60 1.98 1.59 6.41
N HIS A 61 2.82 2.56 6.09
CA HIS A 61 4.00 2.87 6.88
C HIS A 61 4.49 4.28 6.53
N TYR A 62 5.37 4.80 7.34
CA TYR A 62 5.99 6.10 7.08
C TYR A 62 6.80 6.03 5.79
N PRO A 63 6.57 6.94 4.83
CA PRO A 63 7.23 6.86 3.53
C PRO A 63 8.68 7.36 3.61
N GLU A 64 9.55 6.68 2.89
CA GLU A 64 10.85 7.24 2.54
C GLU A 64 10.65 8.22 1.38
N LYS A 65 11.47 9.27 1.35
CA LYS A 65 11.37 10.27 0.28
C LYS A 65 11.95 9.78 -1.05
N LYS A 66 12.71 8.69 -1.02
CA LYS A 66 13.34 8.08 -2.19
C LYS A 66 12.57 6.84 -2.65
N GLY A 67 12.76 6.46 -3.89
CA GLY A 67 12.21 5.20 -4.41
C GLY A 67 10.79 5.30 -4.95
N TRP A 68 10.20 6.48 -4.97
CA TRP A 68 8.87 6.67 -5.54
C TRP A 68 8.95 6.73 -7.07
N HIS A 69 8.02 6.00 -7.70
CA HIS A 69 7.87 6.06 -9.16
C HIS A 69 7.54 7.51 -9.56
N PRO A 70 8.20 8.07 -10.59
CA PRO A 70 8.02 9.49 -10.93
C PRO A 70 6.58 9.92 -11.19
N VAL A 71 5.79 9.09 -11.86
CA VAL A 71 4.39 9.40 -12.17
C VAL A 71 3.56 9.45 -10.88
N LEU A 72 3.73 8.46 -10.01
CA LEU A 72 3.01 8.40 -8.74
C LEU A 72 3.45 9.52 -7.80
N LYS A 73 4.75 9.78 -7.72
CA LYS A 73 5.30 10.86 -6.91
C LYS A 73 4.71 12.21 -7.33
N SER A 74 4.69 12.48 -8.63
CA SER A 74 4.12 13.72 -9.17
C SER A 74 2.65 13.88 -8.78
N LYS A 75 1.89 12.79 -8.85
CA LYS A 75 0.46 12.82 -8.50
C LYS A 75 0.25 13.06 -6.99
N LEU A 76 1.03 12.41 -6.15
CA LEU A 76 0.93 12.60 -4.71
C LEU A 76 1.38 14.00 -4.28
N GLU A 77 2.40 14.55 -4.91
CA GLU A 77 2.92 15.88 -4.59
C GLU A 77 2.00 17.02 -5.04
N GLU A 78 0.97 16.75 -5.85
CA GLU A 78 -0.11 17.70 -6.08
C GLU A 78 -0.87 18.03 -4.79
N ILE A 79 -0.81 17.16 -3.80
CA ILE A 79 -1.49 17.33 -2.50
C ILE A 79 -0.53 17.94 -1.48
N ALA A 80 0.63 17.31 -1.29
CA ALA A 80 1.66 17.77 -0.37
C ALA A 80 2.94 17.00 -0.64
N GLU A 81 4.07 17.49 -0.13
CA GLU A 81 5.34 16.77 -0.23
C GLU A 81 5.24 15.45 0.52
N ILE A 82 5.77 14.36 -0.07
CA ILE A 82 5.76 13.04 0.53
C ILE A 82 6.48 13.06 1.87
N GLY A 83 5.79 12.64 2.91
CA GLY A 83 6.33 12.60 4.27
C GLY A 83 6.06 13.84 5.10
N ASP A 84 5.65 14.95 4.50
CA ASP A 84 5.38 16.19 5.24
C ASP A 84 3.97 16.27 5.83
N SER A 85 3.10 15.35 5.40
CA SER A 85 1.76 15.17 5.96
C SER A 85 1.45 13.67 5.94
N LEU A 86 0.19 13.28 5.76
CA LEU A 86 -0.18 11.87 5.62
C LEU A 86 0.06 11.32 4.22
N VAL A 87 0.53 12.14 3.29
CA VAL A 87 0.81 11.72 1.91
C VAL A 87 1.95 10.70 1.90
N GLY A 88 1.72 9.58 1.24
CA GLY A 88 2.68 8.49 1.15
C GLY A 88 2.57 7.44 2.24
N ASN A 89 1.63 7.57 3.19
CA ASN A 89 1.49 6.60 4.27
C ASN A 89 0.55 5.44 3.93
N CYS A 90 -0.38 5.63 3.00
CA CYS A 90 -1.44 4.65 2.73
C CYS A 90 -0.91 3.37 2.09
N ALA A 91 -1.50 2.24 2.46
CA ALA A 91 -1.14 0.93 1.91
C ALA A 91 -1.28 0.89 0.39
N GLU A 92 -2.34 1.47 -0.16
CA GLU A 92 -2.58 1.53 -1.60
C GLU A 92 -1.46 2.29 -2.31
N GLN A 93 -1.02 3.40 -1.74
CA GLN A 93 0.06 4.19 -2.31
C GLN A 93 1.37 3.39 -2.36
N HIS A 94 1.71 2.68 -1.30
CA HIS A 94 2.89 1.82 -1.26
C HIS A 94 2.78 0.64 -2.22
N ALA A 95 1.63 -0.02 -2.27
CA ALA A 95 1.40 -1.13 -3.20
C ALA A 95 1.48 -0.66 -4.65
N GLY A 96 0.87 0.48 -4.96
CA GLY A 96 0.95 1.10 -6.28
C GLY A 96 2.37 1.46 -6.68
N ASN A 97 3.14 1.99 -5.74
CA ASN A 97 4.54 2.34 -6.00
C ASN A 97 5.38 1.11 -6.35
N ILE A 98 5.25 0.03 -5.59
CA ILE A 98 5.95 -1.22 -5.87
C ILE A 98 5.53 -1.77 -7.24
N PHE A 99 4.24 -1.78 -7.52
CA PHE A 99 3.69 -2.27 -8.78
C PHE A 99 4.27 -1.49 -9.97
N MET A 100 4.21 -0.17 -9.92
CA MET A 100 4.71 0.68 -11.01
C MET A 100 6.21 0.54 -11.22
N ASN A 101 6.98 0.49 -10.14
CA ASN A 101 8.44 0.37 -10.24
C ASN A 101 8.87 -1.01 -10.76
N GLN A 102 8.29 -2.07 -10.23
CA GLN A 102 8.71 -3.44 -10.58
C GLN A 102 8.20 -3.91 -11.94
N LEU A 103 7.05 -3.39 -12.37
CA LEU A 103 6.45 -3.80 -13.63
C LEU A 103 6.60 -2.75 -14.73
N ASN A 104 7.34 -1.69 -14.47
CA ASN A 104 7.54 -0.58 -15.41
C ASN A 104 6.23 0.03 -15.90
N GLU A 105 5.24 0.11 -15.02
CA GLU A 105 3.95 0.71 -15.35
C GLU A 105 4.01 2.23 -15.16
N ASN A 106 3.65 2.99 -16.19
CA ASN A 106 3.70 4.44 -16.17
C ASN A 106 2.32 5.11 -16.21
N ASN A 107 1.25 4.32 -16.26
CA ASN A 107 -0.10 4.84 -16.37
C ASN A 107 -0.92 4.49 -15.13
N LEU A 108 -1.27 5.51 -14.33
CA LEU A 108 -2.06 5.31 -13.10
C LEU A 108 -3.42 4.68 -13.36
N SER A 109 -4.01 4.89 -14.54
CA SER A 109 -5.30 4.31 -14.88
C SER A 109 -5.27 2.79 -15.06
N HIS A 110 -4.06 2.19 -15.16
CA HIS A 110 -3.90 0.74 -15.25
C HIS A 110 -3.82 0.07 -13.88
N LEU A 111 -3.85 0.84 -12.79
CA LEU A 111 -3.76 0.30 -11.44
C LEU A 111 -5.15 0.09 -10.86
N TYR A 112 -5.35 -1.09 -10.29
CA TYR A 112 -6.55 -1.49 -9.57
C TYR A 112 -6.14 -1.94 -8.18
N PHE A 113 -7.01 -1.80 -7.21
CA PHE A 113 -6.69 -2.11 -5.82
C PHE A 113 -7.73 -3.00 -5.19
N SER A 114 -7.28 -3.92 -4.35
CA SER A 114 -8.18 -4.62 -3.44
C SER A 114 -8.75 -3.64 -2.41
N ILE A 115 -9.81 -4.07 -1.72
CA ILE A 115 -10.24 -3.35 -0.53
C ILE A 115 -9.09 -3.39 0.48
N ALA A 116 -8.75 -2.25 1.06
CA ALA A 116 -7.75 -2.21 2.13
C ALA A 116 -8.33 -2.83 3.40
N ARG A 117 -7.52 -3.60 4.11
CA ARG A 117 -7.96 -4.28 5.33
C ARG A 117 -6.96 -4.09 6.46
N ARG A 118 -7.45 -4.17 7.69
CA ARG A 118 -6.58 -4.16 8.87
C ARG A 118 -5.98 -5.56 9.05
N PRO A 119 -4.65 -5.70 9.13
CA PRO A 119 -4.04 -7.04 9.24
C PRO A 119 -4.52 -7.84 10.46
N ARG A 120 -4.73 -7.18 11.60
CA ARG A 120 -5.11 -7.88 12.84
C ARG A 120 -6.54 -8.39 12.84
N THR A 121 -7.48 -7.68 12.22
CA THR A 121 -8.91 -7.94 12.33
C THR A 121 -9.57 -8.30 11.02
N ILE A 122 -8.87 -8.11 9.92
CA ILE A 122 -9.40 -8.28 8.54
C ILE A 122 -10.53 -7.27 8.22
N GLU A 123 -10.76 -6.30 9.08
CA GLU A 123 -11.78 -5.27 8.82
C GLU A 123 -11.46 -4.45 7.59
N GLU A 124 -12.49 -4.13 6.82
CA GLU A 124 -12.36 -3.22 5.69
C GLU A 124 -12.04 -1.81 6.17
N VAL A 125 -11.14 -1.15 5.44
CA VAL A 125 -10.78 0.24 5.71
C VAL A 125 -11.15 1.07 4.49
N PRO A 126 -12.00 2.10 4.64
CA PRO A 126 -12.35 2.95 3.51
C PRO A 126 -11.11 3.72 3.03
N TYR A 127 -11.15 4.15 1.78
CA TYR A 127 -10.06 4.97 1.23
C TYR A 127 -9.84 6.20 2.11
N CYS A 128 -8.57 6.49 2.38
CA CYS A 128 -8.23 7.71 3.09
C CYS A 128 -8.43 8.94 2.18
N TYR A 129 -8.40 10.12 2.78
CA TYR A 129 -8.61 11.37 2.04
C TYR A 129 -7.63 11.54 0.86
N TYR A 130 -6.42 11.00 0.99
CA TYR A 130 -5.35 11.15 -0.01
C TYR A 130 -5.22 9.94 -0.96
N CYS A 131 -6.14 9.01 -0.93
CA CYS A 131 -6.08 7.84 -1.81
C CYS A 131 -6.90 8.01 -3.13
#